data_b0931ab050a97cbf34603d10599256c0
#
_entry.id   b0931ab050a97cbf34603d10599256c0
#
_cell.length_a   1.000
_cell.length_b   1.000
_cell.length_c   1.000
_cell.angle_alpha   90.00
_cell.angle_beta   90.00
_cell.angle_gamma   90.00
#
_symmetry.space_group_name_H-M   'P 1'
#
loop_
_entity.id
_entity.type
_entity.pdbx_description
1 polymer ?
#
loop_
_entity_poly.entity_id
_entity_poly.type
_entity_poly.pdbx_seq_one_letter_code
_entity_poly.pdbx_strand_id
1 'polypeptide(L)'
;MQYAIDCGDSIVAPKIRDLLRWTIRIGRRRETLRDSTLAQYHAKAERKLDALLGPPAAHPDGRVLQAQIKAWRTKFFVFMTDRRVPATNNISEREIRPSVVFRKVTNGFRSDWGAGVHTGYLSLTSTAKLHTHTAIDAVSTLVSEHSLNGMERFLPTS
;
A
#
# COMPACT_ATOMS: atom_id res chain seq x y z
N MET A 1 -11.03 7.49 -6.55
CA MET A 1 -10.83 8.94 -6.49
C MET A 1 -10.61 9.56 -7.88
N GLN A 2 -9.58 9.15 -8.65
CA GLN A 2 -9.41 9.67 -10.01
C GLN A 2 -10.64 9.41 -10.88
N TYR A 3 -11.21 8.22 -10.83
CA TYR A 3 -12.47 7.88 -11.50
C TYR A 3 -13.60 8.90 -11.21
N ALA A 4 -13.83 9.26 -9.94
CA ALA A 4 -14.87 10.23 -9.59
C ALA A 4 -14.61 11.62 -10.18
N ILE A 5 -13.32 12.03 -10.30
CA ILE A 5 -12.93 13.27 -10.98
C ILE A 5 -13.22 13.18 -12.48
N ASP A 6 -12.85 12.08 -13.10
CA ASP A 6 -13.03 11.85 -14.54
C ASP A 6 -14.52 11.76 -14.90
N CYS A 7 -15.36 11.28 -13.97
CA CYS A 7 -16.83 11.27 -14.09
C CYS A 7 -17.50 12.62 -13.78
N GLY A 8 -16.74 13.65 -13.39
CA GLY A 8 -17.27 15.01 -13.25
C GLY A 8 -17.41 15.54 -11.82
N ASP A 9 -16.96 14.80 -10.78
CA ASP A 9 -16.90 15.37 -9.41
C ASP A 9 -15.75 16.39 -9.34
N SER A 10 -16.09 17.66 -9.46
CA SER A 10 -15.17 18.79 -9.44
C SER A 10 -14.88 19.35 -8.04
N ILE A 11 -15.56 18.87 -7.01
CA ILE A 11 -15.49 19.47 -5.66
C ILE A 11 -14.90 18.53 -4.63
N VAL A 12 -15.54 17.39 -4.38
CA VAL A 12 -15.18 16.51 -3.26
C VAL A 12 -13.95 15.68 -3.56
N ALA A 13 -13.94 14.98 -4.69
CA ALA A 13 -12.80 14.12 -5.04
C ALA A 13 -11.48 14.87 -5.23
N PRO A 14 -11.42 16.08 -5.88
CA PRO A 14 -10.20 16.87 -5.93
C PRO A 14 -9.70 17.30 -4.55
N LYS A 15 -10.60 17.78 -3.68
CA LYS A 15 -10.22 18.23 -2.32
C LYS A 15 -9.70 17.07 -1.46
N ILE A 16 -10.31 15.89 -1.56
CA ILE A 16 -9.83 14.69 -0.89
C ILE A 16 -8.45 14.29 -1.43
N ARG A 17 -8.25 14.31 -2.75
CA ARG A 17 -6.95 14.04 -3.37
C ARG A 17 -5.86 14.98 -2.85
N ASP A 18 -6.17 16.26 -2.74
CA ASP A 18 -5.20 17.26 -2.28
C ASP A 18 -4.90 17.08 -0.78
N LEU A 19 -5.90 16.74 0.03
CA LEU A 19 -5.71 16.37 1.43
C LEU A 19 -4.78 15.15 1.56
N LEU A 20 -4.99 14.10 0.79
CA LEU A 20 -4.14 12.90 0.81
C LEU A 20 -2.71 13.21 0.34
N ARG A 21 -2.54 14.00 -0.71
CA ARG A 21 -1.22 14.45 -1.17
C ARG A 21 -0.48 15.23 -0.09
N TRP A 22 -1.19 16.10 0.63
CA TRP A 22 -0.61 16.86 1.73
C TRP A 22 -0.20 15.95 2.89
N THR A 23 -1.05 15.00 3.32
CA THR A 23 -0.74 14.05 4.40
C THR A 23 0.41 13.11 4.03
N ILE A 24 0.46 12.61 2.79
CA ILE A 24 1.57 11.78 2.28
C ILE A 24 2.89 12.56 2.30
N ARG A 25 2.87 13.85 1.95
CA ARG A 25 4.06 14.71 2.02
C ARG A 25 4.59 14.84 3.45
N ILE A 26 3.70 14.95 4.44
CA ILE A 26 4.07 14.94 5.85
C ILE A 26 4.62 13.57 6.23
N GLY A 27 3.95 12.48 5.85
CA GLY A 27 4.37 11.12 6.12
C GLY A 27 5.78 10.80 5.59
N ARG A 28 6.17 11.34 4.43
CA ARG A 28 7.53 11.19 3.89
C ARG A 28 8.61 11.87 4.73
N ARG A 29 8.24 12.88 5.50
CA ARG A 29 9.16 13.66 6.36
C ARG A 29 9.03 13.27 7.84
N ARG A 30 8.20 12.29 8.17
CA ARG A 30 7.83 11.96 9.56
C ARG A 30 9.03 11.64 10.45
N GLU A 31 10.09 11.04 9.88
CA GLU A 31 11.30 10.69 10.64
C GLU A 31 12.04 11.93 11.19
N THR A 32 11.92 13.08 10.53
CA THR A 32 12.50 14.34 10.97
C THR A 32 11.58 15.17 11.87
N LEU A 33 10.33 14.72 12.07
CA LEU A 33 9.34 15.46 12.84
C LEU A 33 9.20 14.88 14.25
N ARG A 34 8.98 15.76 15.24
CA ARG A 34 8.65 15.36 16.62
C ARG A 34 7.23 14.78 16.68
N ASP A 35 6.99 13.86 17.60
CA ASP A 35 5.68 13.22 17.74
C ASP A 35 4.56 14.22 18.04
N SER A 36 4.83 15.26 18.84
CA SER A 36 3.87 16.34 19.09
C SER A 36 3.48 17.09 17.81
N THR A 37 4.42 17.31 16.90
CA THR A 37 4.17 17.95 15.61
C THR A 37 3.36 17.03 14.69
N LEU A 38 3.68 15.73 14.67
CA LEU A 38 2.89 14.74 13.92
C LEU A 38 1.46 14.65 14.44
N ALA A 39 1.26 14.65 15.76
CA ALA A 39 -0.07 14.67 16.37
C ALA A 39 -0.90 15.88 15.95
N GLN A 40 -0.27 17.07 15.89
CA GLN A 40 -0.93 18.30 15.40
C GLN A 40 -1.33 18.17 13.92
N TYR A 41 -0.45 17.63 13.06
CA TYR A 41 -0.75 17.39 11.67
C TYR A 41 -1.85 16.35 11.50
N HIS A 42 -1.82 15.27 12.28
CA HIS A 42 -2.88 14.27 12.30
C HIS A 42 -4.23 14.88 12.66
N ALA A 43 -4.32 15.60 13.78
CA ALA A 43 -5.54 16.30 14.20
C ALA A 43 -6.06 17.29 13.14
N LYS A 44 -5.15 17.97 12.42
CA LYS A 44 -5.51 18.85 11.31
C LYS A 44 -6.04 18.08 10.10
N ALA A 45 -5.44 16.92 9.79
CA ALA A 45 -5.89 16.05 8.71
C ALA A 45 -7.30 15.52 8.98
N GLU A 46 -7.54 15.05 10.21
CA GLU A 46 -8.83 14.56 10.68
C GLU A 46 -9.92 15.63 10.53
N ARG A 47 -9.69 16.83 11.05
CA ARG A 47 -10.64 17.96 10.93
C ARG A 47 -10.94 18.32 9.47
N LYS A 48 -9.92 18.33 8.60
CA LYS A 48 -10.13 18.61 7.18
C LYS A 48 -10.94 17.51 6.50
N LEU A 49 -10.69 16.26 6.86
CA LEU A 49 -11.44 15.13 6.30
C LEU A 49 -12.90 15.19 6.78
N ASP A 50 -13.16 15.46 8.05
CA ASP A 50 -14.51 15.61 8.59
C ASP A 50 -15.30 16.72 7.88
N ALA A 51 -14.66 17.85 7.63
CA ALA A 51 -15.27 18.94 6.87
C ALA A 51 -15.65 18.54 5.43
N LEU A 52 -14.88 17.63 4.80
CA LEU A 52 -15.17 17.12 3.45
C LEU A 52 -16.21 15.99 3.44
N LEU A 53 -16.35 15.27 4.55
CA LEU A 53 -17.28 14.16 4.70
C LEU A 53 -18.64 14.58 5.29
N GLY A 54 -18.73 15.75 5.94
CA GLY A 54 -19.94 16.25 6.57
C GLY A 54 -21.07 16.51 5.56
N PRO A 55 -20.91 17.46 4.65
CA PRO A 55 -21.94 17.74 3.65
C PRO A 55 -21.95 16.66 2.57
N PRO A 56 -23.13 16.22 2.10
CA PRO A 56 -23.23 15.25 1.00
C PRO A 56 -22.67 15.86 -0.29
N ALA A 57 -21.89 15.09 -1.03
CA ALA A 57 -21.39 15.51 -2.34
C ALA A 57 -22.56 15.70 -3.32
N ALA A 58 -22.48 16.74 -4.14
CA ALA A 58 -23.48 16.99 -5.19
C ALA A 58 -23.44 15.87 -6.25
N HIS A 59 -22.24 15.44 -6.64
CA HIS A 59 -22.06 14.39 -7.65
C HIS A 59 -22.26 12.99 -7.07
N PRO A 60 -22.94 12.05 -7.80
CA PRO A 60 -23.18 10.66 -7.35
C PRO A 60 -21.88 9.93 -6.97
N ASP A 61 -20.86 9.99 -7.83
CA ASP A 61 -19.57 9.32 -7.58
C ASP A 61 -18.83 9.93 -6.39
N GLY A 62 -19.02 11.24 -6.14
CA GLY A 62 -18.52 11.90 -4.93
C GLY A 62 -19.18 11.34 -3.67
N ARG A 63 -20.48 11.03 -3.71
CA ARG A 63 -21.19 10.38 -2.58
C ARG A 63 -20.70 8.95 -2.34
N VAL A 64 -20.48 8.18 -3.39
CA VAL A 64 -19.89 6.84 -3.28
C VAL A 64 -18.50 6.91 -2.65
N LEU A 65 -17.65 7.85 -3.11
CA LEU A 65 -16.33 8.09 -2.53
C LEU A 65 -16.41 8.46 -1.05
N GLN A 66 -17.32 9.37 -0.67
CA GLN A 66 -17.53 9.73 0.74
C GLN A 66 -17.94 8.52 1.59
N ALA A 67 -18.86 7.68 1.10
CA ALA A 67 -19.29 6.47 1.80
C ALA A 67 -18.14 5.49 2.01
N GLN A 68 -17.33 5.25 0.98
CA GLN A 68 -16.12 4.40 1.08
C GLN A 68 -15.13 4.95 2.10
N ILE A 69 -14.86 6.25 2.08
CA ILE A 69 -13.92 6.87 3.04
C ILE A 69 -14.47 6.78 4.47
N LYS A 70 -15.77 7.00 4.68
CA LYS A 70 -16.40 6.84 6.00
C LYS A 70 -16.24 5.41 6.52
N ALA A 71 -16.44 4.40 5.69
CA ALA A 71 -16.27 2.99 6.05
C ALA A 71 -14.82 2.64 6.45
N TRP A 72 -13.83 3.30 5.84
CA TRP A 72 -12.40 3.05 6.09
C TRP A 72 -11.74 4.13 6.97
N ARG A 73 -12.52 4.96 7.62
CA ARG A 73 -12.11 6.16 8.35
C ARG A 73 -10.92 5.94 9.27
N THR A 74 -10.96 4.91 10.08
CA THR A 74 -9.93 4.59 11.08
C THR A 74 -8.58 4.19 10.49
N LYS A 75 -8.54 3.86 9.18
CA LYS A 75 -7.33 3.38 8.50
C LYS A 75 -6.63 4.47 7.68
N PHE A 76 -7.26 5.63 7.51
CA PHE A 76 -6.79 6.63 6.54
C PHE A 76 -5.44 7.27 6.89
N PHE A 77 -5.18 7.57 8.15
CA PHE A 77 -3.99 8.31 8.57
C PHE A 77 -3.11 7.55 9.56
N VAL A 78 -3.21 6.22 9.61
CA VAL A 78 -2.44 5.36 10.52
C VAL A 78 -0.92 5.62 10.40
N PHE A 79 -0.41 5.87 9.20
CA PHE A 79 1.00 6.20 8.97
C PHE A 79 1.47 7.50 9.65
N MET A 80 0.56 8.34 10.15
CA MET A 80 0.90 9.55 10.91
C MET A 80 0.99 9.28 12.42
N THR A 81 0.38 8.19 12.90
CA THR A 81 0.40 7.78 14.30
C THR A 81 1.32 6.60 14.56
N ASP A 82 1.47 5.70 13.60
CA ASP A 82 2.39 4.56 13.65
C ASP A 82 3.49 4.70 12.60
N ARG A 83 4.74 4.90 13.05
CA ARG A 83 5.91 5.05 12.17
C ARG A 83 6.27 3.80 11.40
N ARG A 84 5.82 2.61 11.82
CA ARG A 84 6.04 1.34 11.12
C ARG A 84 5.20 1.23 9.86
N VAL A 85 4.07 1.95 9.80
CA VAL A 85 3.19 1.94 8.63
C VAL A 85 3.69 2.94 7.58
N PRO A 86 4.06 2.52 6.38
CA PRO A 86 4.52 3.44 5.35
C PRO A 86 3.39 4.34 4.86
N ALA A 87 3.73 5.61 4.53
CA ALA A 87 2.76 6.58 4.01
C ALA A 87 2.23 6.26 2.61
N THR A 88 2.87 5.33 1.90
CA THR A 88 2.51 4.90 0.54
C THR A 88 2.78 3.41 0.40
N ASN A 89 2.02 2.75 -0.47
CA ASN A 89 2.18 1.32 -0.76
C ASN A 89 3.27 1.01 -1.82
N ASN A 90 4.27 1.87 -1.93
CA ASN A 90 5.31 1.76 -2.96
C ASN A 90 6.09 0.45 -2.88
N ILE A 91 6.25 -0.12 -1.67
CA ILE A 91 6.97 -1.39 -1.49
C ILE A 91 6.17 -2.50 -2.17
N SER A 92 4.90 -2.67 -1.81
CA SER A 92 4.04 -3.70 -2.42
C SER A 92 3.88 -3.51 -3.93
N GLU A 93 3.71 -2.26 -4.40
CA GLU A 93 3.62 -1.97 -5.84
C GLU A 93 4.90 -2.35 -6.58
N ARG A 94 6.06 -2.07 -5.99
CA ARG A 94 7.36 -2.43 -6.56
C ARG A 94 7.57 -3.94 -6.62
N GLU A 95 7.14 -4.66 -5.58
CA GLU A 95 7.26 -6.12 -5.53
C GLU A 95 6.28 -6.84 -6.48
N ILE A 96 5.09 -6.27 -6.72
CA ILE A 96 4.12 -6.82 -7.68
C ILE A 96 4.49 -6.49 -9.14
N ARG A 97 5.23 -5.40 -9.37
CA ARG A 97 5.55 -4.92 -10.73
C ARG A 97 6.20 -5.98 -11.63
N PRO A 98 7.17 -6.80 -11.18
CA PRO A 98 7.74 -7.87 -12.00
C PRO A 98 6.70 -8.85 -12.52
N SER A 99 5.74 -9.27 -11.69
CA SER A 99 4.63 -10.14 -12.10
C SER A 99 3.74 -9.50 -13.16
N VAL A 100 3.44 -8.21 -13.02
CA VAL A 100 2.61 -7.48 -13.98
C VAL A 100 3.35 -7.37 -15.35
N VAL A 101 4.65 -7.08 -15.32
CA VAL A 101 5.48 -7.02 -16.53
C VAL A 101 5.57 -8.39 -17.18
N PHE A 102 5.88 -9.44 -16.42
CA PHE A 102 5.94 -10.81 -16.90
C PHE A 102 4.63 -11.20 -17.59
N ARG A 103 3.48 -10.99 -16.94
CA ARG A 103 2.17 -11.30 -17.53
C ARG A 103 1.89 -10.54 -18.82
N LYS A 104 2.36 -9.28 -18.94
CA LYS A 104 2.20 -8.49 -20.18
C LYS A 104 3.07 -9.00 -21.32
N VAL A 105 4.30 -9.44 -21.03
CA VAL A 105 5.25 -9.92 -22.04
C VAL A 105 4.91 -11.33 -22.51
N THR A 106 4.45 -12.21 -21.60
CA THR A 106 4.15 -13.62 -21.89
C THR A 106 2.67 -13.89 -22.19
N ASN A 107 1.82 -12.86 -22.28
CA ASN A 107 0.36 -12.97 -22.39
C ASN A 107 -0.31 -13.77 -21.27
N GLY A 108 0.31 -13.79 -20.08
CA GLY A 108 -0.21 -14.47 -18.91
C GLY A 108 0.47 -15.81 -18.62
N PHE A 109 -0.06 -16.50 -17.63
CA PHE A 109 0.38 -17.86 -17.28
C PHE A 109 -0.41 -18.88 -18.11
N ARG A 110 0.26 -19.89 -18.63
CA ARG A 110 -0.37 -20.96 -19.43
C ARG A 110 -1.08 -22.00 -18.56
N SER A 111 -0.87 -21.99 -17.26
CA SER A 111 -1.49 -22.90 -16.30
C SER A 111 -1.55 -22.27 -14.90
N ASP A 112 -2.52 -22.70 -14.10
CA ASP A 112 -2.66 -22.27 -12.69
C ASP A 112 -1.46 -22.72 -11.86
N TRP A 113 -0.91 -23.89 -12.14
CA TRP A 113 0.32 -24.37 -11.50
C TRP A 113 1.50 -23.41 -11.78
N GLY A 114 1.70 -22.99 -13.02
CA GLY A 114 2.75 -22.04 -13.38
C GLY A 114 2.58 -20.68 -12.70
N ALA A 115 1.34 -20.22 -12.55
CA ALA A 115 1.03 -19.01 -11.79
C ALA A 115 1.38 -19.17 -10.30
N GLY A 116 1.05 -20.32 -9.71
CA GLY A 116 1.37 -20.65 -8.33
C GLY A 116 2.87 -20.68 -8.06
N VAL A 117 3.64 -21.38 -8.90
CA VAL A 117 5.11 -21.45 -8.81
C VAL A 117 5.73 -20.05 -8.94
N HIS A 118 5.31 -19.25 -9.91
CA HIS A 118 5.82 -17.88 -10.08
C HIS A 118 5.54 -17.01 -8.85
N THR A 119 4.33 -17.09 -8.30
CA THR A 119 3.94 -16.34 -7.11
C THR A 119 4.75 -16.76 -5.90
N GLY A 120 4.93 -18.07 -5.68
CA GLY A 120 5.78 -18.61 -4.61
C GLY A 120 7.23 -18.12 -4.72
N TYR A 121 7.79 -18.17 -5.91
CA TYR A 121 9.17 -17.69 -6.18
C TYR A 121 9.34 -16.20 -5.90
N LEU A 122 8.40 -15.38 -6.34
CA LEU A 122 8.42 -13.94 -6.05
C LEU A 122 8.30 -13.67 -4.55
N SER A 123 7.38 -14.34 -3.87
CA SER A 123 7.20 -14.20 -2.42
C SER A 123 8.49 -14.54 -1.68
N LEU A 124 9.10 -15.68 -1.97
CA LEU A 124 10.35 -16.12 -1.37
C LEU A 124 11.49 -15.11 -1.58
N THR A 125 11.72 -14.71 -2.84
CA THR A 125 12.84 -13.82 -3.17
C THR A 125 12.63 -12.39 -2.65
N SER A 126 11.39 -11.90 -2.62
CA SER A 126 11.08 -10.59 -2.05
C SER A 126 11.25 -10.60 -0.53
N THR A 127 10.80 -11.66 0.16
CA THR A 127 11.00 -11.82 1.59
C THR A 127 12.49 -11.92 1.96
N ALA A 128 13.25 -12.72 1.22
CA ALA A 128 14.71 -12.82 1.43
C ALA A 128 15.41 -11.46 1.34
N LYS A 129 15.07 -10.65 0.33
CA LYS A 129 15.61 -9.29 0.19
C LYS A 129 15.26 -8.38 1.36
N LEU A 130 14.05 -8.48 1.92
CA LEU A 130 13.66 -7.70 3.11
C LEU A 130 14.50 -8.08 4.33
N HIS A 131 14.98 -9.33 4.41
CA HIS A 131 15.84 -9.84 5.47
C HIS A 131 17.35 -9.81 5.11
N THR A 132 17.74 -8.99 4.13
CA THR A 132 19.14 -8.81 3.69
C THR A 132 19.80 -10.06 3.07
N HIS A 133 19.02 -11.06 2.69
CA HIS A 133 19.50 -12.25 1.96
C HIS A 133 19.42 -12.04 0.45
N THR A 134 20.28 -12.73 -0.31
CA THR A 134 20.16 -12.71 -1.76
C THR A 134 19.05 -13.65 -2.24
N ALA A 135 18.51 -13.38 -3.42
CA ALA A 135 17.52 -14.27 -4.04
C ALA A 135 18.12 -15.66 -4.32
N ILE A 136 19.41 -15.73 -4.62
CA ILE A 136 20.13 -16.99 -4.87
C ILE A 136 20.22 -17.82 -3.59
N ASP A 137 20.57 -17.18 -2.46
CA ASP A 137 20.67 -17.88 -1.16
C ASP A 137 19.32 -18.47 -0.75
N ALA A 138 18.22 -17.70 -0.93
CA ALA A 138 16.89 -18.15 -0.61
C ALA A 138 16.48 -19.38 -1.43
N VAL A 139 16.76 -19.35 -2.72
CA VAL A 139 16.46 -20.47 -3.63
C VAL A 139 17.32 -21.67 -3.32
N SER A 140 18.64 -21.47 -3.11
CA SER A 140 19.57 -22.55 -2.78
C SER A 140 19.18 -23.26 -1.48
N THR A 141 18.78 -22.49 -0.46
CA THR A 141 18.31 -23.06 0.82
C THR A 141 17.05 -23.91 0.59
N LEU A 142 16.08 -23.40 -0.16
CA LEU A 142 14.84 -24.14 -0.45
C LEU A 142 15.11 -25.47 -1.18
N VAL A 143 16.01 -25.44 -2.17
CA VAL A 143 16.35 -26.63 -2.97
C VAL A 143 17.17 -27.64 -2.15
N SER A 144 18.10 -27.16 -1.31
CA SER A 144 18.98 -28.04 -0.52
C SER A 144 18.25 -28.75 0.61
N GLU A 145 17.28 -28.11 1.24
CA GLU A 145 16.61 -28.66 2.42
C GLU A 145 15.41 -29.53 2.08
N HIS A 146 14.95 -29.58 0.83
CA HIS A 146 13.76 -30.38 0.35
C HIS A 146 12.52 -30.28 1.27
N SER A 147 12.45 -29.26 2.13
CA SER A 147 11.48 -29.17 3.22
C SER A 147 10.87 -27.77 3.30
N LEU A 148 9.60 -27.71 3.71
CA LEU A 148 8.90 -26.48 4.06
C LEU A 148 9.60 -25.68 5.17
N ASN A 149 10.44 -26.31 5.99
CA ASN A 149 11.24 -25.67 7.04
C ASN A 149 12.28 -24.70 6.49
N GLY A 150 12.71 -24.84 5.23
CA GLY A 150 13.60 -23.89 4.58
C GLY A 150 13.00 -22.48 4.44
N MET A 151 11.68 -22.35 4.41
CA MET A 151 11.00 -21.05 4.36
C MET A 151 10.99 -20.33 5.71
N GLU A 152 11.01 -21.04 6.83
CA GLU A 152 10.95 -20.43 8.17
C GLU A 152 12.16 -19.54 8.48
N ARG A 153 13.30 -19.80 7.86
CA ARG A 153 14.51 -18.95 8.01
C ARG A 153 14.35 -17.52 7.49
N PHE A 154 13.40 -17.30 6.59
CA PHE A 154 13.16 -16.00 5.97
C PHE A 154 11.92 -15.30 6.53
N LEU A 155 11.23 -15.94 7.48
CA LEU A 155 10.08 -15.36 8.17
C LEU A 155 10.55 -14.57 9.41
N PRO A 156 9.91 -13.47 9.77
CA PRO A 156 10.23 -12.73 10.99
C PRO A 156 10.00 -13.63 12.20
N THR A 157 11.02 -13.80 13.02
CA THR A 157 10.86 -14.38 14.36
C THR A 157 10.01 -13.44 15.20
N SER A 158 8.93 -13.96 15.75
CA SER A 158 7.98 -13.25 16.62
C SER A 158 8.66 -12.60 17.81
#